data_8f385cbf4b7320a39101a78d68d064e8
#
_entry.id   8f385cbf4b7320a39101a78d68d064e8
#
_cell.length_a   1.000
_cell.length_b   1.000
_cell.length_c   1.000
_cell.angle_alpha   90.00
_cell.angle_beta   90.00
_cell.angle_gamma   90.00
#
_symmetry.space_group_name_H-M   'P 1'
#
loop_
_entity.id
_entity.type
_entity.pdbx_description
1 polymer ?
#
loop_
_entity_poly.entity_id
_entity_poly.type
_entity_poly.pdbx_seq_one_letter_code
_entity_poly.pdbx_strand_id
1 'polypeptide(L)'
;MSILRKNRLFFSLALPLALGALLLGSFFDLPLSRAVYRERAPLGVILEAVCFLPLYAPLALAALAGAAQAGRKSVRALLLLFGCAVLFGMTYSVFHYLGKRGIYSAAAVQIAVCLLCALGGALPAFCALRRATADTRRALLRLSLLGILYLVWELALVQSLKAIAGRPRFEDLLAGRGAFAPWYAFSRQGGSSFPSGHTAAACGVWLLLLLPEFFPRLQKRRTACGIASTLYVCLAGFSRIVVGKHFLSDVAAGMLLMLLGFALLCLVAQRLLPREGSTKTA
;
A
#
# COMPACT_ATOMS: atom_id res chain seq x y z
N MET A 1 8.01 23.92 -10.62
CA MET A 1 6.60 23.66 -10.26
C MET A 1 6.56 22.60 -9.16
N SER A 2 5.77 22.78 -8.07
CA SER A 2 5.74 21.83 -6.95
C SER A 2 5.20 20.45 -7.36
N ILE A 3 5.64 19.38 -6.67
CA ILE A 3 5.18 18.01 -6.95
C ILE A 3 3.65 17.89 -6.77
N LEU A 4 3.08 18.59 -5.78
CA LEU A 4 1.62 18.67 -5.60
C LEU A 4 0.93 19.24 -6.84
N ARG A 5 1.43 20.34 -7.40
CA ARG A 5 0.89 20.93 -8.65
C ARG A 5 0.98 19.97 -9.83
N LYS A 6 2.08 19.23 -9.94
CA LYS A 6 2.26 18.22 -11.00
C LYS A 6 1.25 17.07 -10.88
N ASN A 7 0.76 16.77 -9.67
CA ASN A 7 -0.23 15.73 -9.38
C ASN A 7 -1.65 16.29 -9.14
N ARG A 8 -1.92 17.55 -9.52
CA ARG A 8 -3.21 18.21 -9.26
C ARG A 8 -4.42 17.43 -9.78
N LEU A 9 -4.33 16.88 -10.98
CA LEU A 9 -5.40 16.09 -11.58
C LEU A 9 -5.71 14.83 -10.73
N PHE A 10 -4.67 14.14 -10.26
CA PHE A 10 -4.85 13.01 -9.35
C PHE A 10 -5.62 13.43 -8.08
N PHE A 11 -5.18 14.50 -7.38
CA PHE A 11 -5.86 14.97 -6.18
C PHE A 11 -7.28 15.47 -6.45
N SER A 12 -7.51 16.16 -7.58
CA SER A 12 -8.85 16.67 -7.94
C SER A 12 -9.85 15.57 -8.28
N LEU A 13 -9.39 14.36 -8.57
CA LEU A 13 -10.25 13.18 -8.79
C LEU A 13 -10.35 12.31 -7.54
N ALA A 14 -9.23 11.98 -6.91
CA ALA A 14 -9.19 11.04 -5.80
C ALA A 14 -9.82 11.61 -4.51
N LEU A 15 -9.64 12.89 -4.22
CA LEU A 15 -10.18 13.51 -3.01
C LEU A 15 -11.71 13.62 -3.02
N PRO A 16 -12.37 14.18 -4.07
CA PRO A 16 -13.83 14.19 -4.13
C PRO A 16 -14.44 12.80 -4.16
N LEU A 17 -13.79 11.84 -4.83
CA LEU A 17 -14.22 10.45 -4.86
C LEU A 17 -14.25 9.85 -3.45
N ALA A 18 -13.18 10.03 -2.67
CA ALA A 18 -13.10 9.50 -1.32
C ALA A 18 -14.05 10.23 -0.35
N LEU A 19 -14.19 11.54 -0.47
CA LEU A 19 -15.15 12.32 0.33
C LEU A 19 -16.60 11.94 -0.01
N GLY A 20 -16.94 11.81 -1.30
CA GLY A 20 -18.24 11.36 -1.75
C GLY A 20 -18.56 9.94 -1.27
N ALA A 21 -17.58 9.02 -1.34
CA ALA A 21 -17.74 7.67 -0.81
C ALA A 21 -17.94 7.66 0.71
N LEU A 22 -17.24 8.52 1.47
CA LEU A 22 -17.44 8.65 2.91
C LEU A 22 -18.84 9.18 3.25
N LEU A 23 -19.29 10.22 2.53
CA LEU A 23 -20.62 10.78 2.68
C LEU A 23 -21.70 9.74 2.35
N LEU A 24 -21.60 9.05 1.22
CA LEU A 24 -22.51 7.97 0.86
C LEU A 24 -22.48 6.82 1.89
N GLY A 25 -21.32 6.45 2.38
CA GLY A 25 -21.16 5.44 3.42
C GLY A 25 -21.85 5.81 4.72
N SER A 26 -21.93 7.11 5.06
CA SER A 26 -22.64 7.58 6.25
C SER A 26 -24.12 7.19 6.27
N PHE A 27 -24.75 7.03 5.09
CA PHE A 27 -26.16 6.68 4.93
C PHE A 27 -26.39 5.25 4.43
N PHE A 28 -25.46 4.73 3.61
CA PHE A 28 -25.68 3.51 2.84
C PHE A 28 -24.73 2.35 3.17
N ASP A 29 -23.88 2.43 4.19
CA ASP A 29 -22.95 1.38 4.56
C ASP A 29 -23.61 0.00 4.68
N LEU A 30 -24.68 -0.09 5.48
CA LEU A 30 -25.35 -1.36 5.74
C LEU A 30 -26.16 -1.86 4.53
N PRO A 31 -27.02 -1.05 3.89
CA PRO A 31 -27.76 -1.45 2.68
C PRO A 31 -26.83 -1.90 1.55
N LEU A 32 -25.74 -1.16 1.29
CA LEU A 32 -24.78 -1.49 0.26
C LEU A 32 -24.09 -2.82 0.55
N SER A 33 -23.62 -3.00 1.80
CA SER A 33 -22.96 -4.25 2.18
C SER A 33 -23.89 -5.46 2.01
N ARG A 34 -25.17 -5.33 2.39
CA ARG A 34 -26.18 -6.39 2.18
C ARG A 34 -26.40 -6.72 0.70
N ALA A 35 -26.43 -5.68 -0.16
CA ALA A 35 -26.69 -5.86 -1.59
C ALA A 35 -25.55 -6.57 -2.32
N VAL A 36 -24.28 -6.24 -1.97
CA VAL A 36 -23.11 -6.71 -2.73
C VAL A 36 -22.38 -7.90 -2.09
N TYR A 37 -22.75 -8.30 -0.88
CA TYR A 37 -22.02 -9.34 -0.14
C TYR A 37 -21.91 -10.66 -0.87
N ARG A 38 -20.68 -11.14 -0.99
CA ARG A 38 -20.31 -12.45 -1.55
C ARG A 38 -19.04 -12.91 -0.84
N GLU A 39 -19.19 -13.78 0.17
CA GLU A 39 -18.09 -14.22 1.05
C GLU A 39 -16.86 -14.75 0.31
N ARG A 40 -17.07 -15.51 -0.76
CA ARG A 40 -16.01 -16.17 -1.54
C ARG A 40 -15.81 -15.58 -2.93
N ALA A 41 -16.08 -14.27 -3.11
CA ALA A 41 -15.84 -13.62 -4.38
C ALA A 41 -14.35 -13.75 -4.78
N PRO A 42 -13.99 -14.39 -5.93
CA PRO A 42 -12.59 -14.70 -6.26
C PRO A 42 -11.70 -13.46 -6.29
N LEU A 43 -12.17 -12.38 -6.91
CA LEU A 43 -11.45 -11.10 -6.93
C LEU A 43 -11.20 -10.57 -5.51
N GLY A 44 -12.18 -10.72 -4.62
CA GLY A 44 -12.07 -10.32 -3.23
C GLY A 44 -10.98 -11.08 -2.49
N VAL A 45 -10.89 -12.36 -2.70
CA VAL A 45 -9.87 -13.23 -2.10
C VAL A 45 -8.47 -12.92 -2.63
N ILE A 46 -8.33 -12.76 -3.96
CA ILE A 46 -7.04 -12.40 -4.58
C ILE A 46 -6.55 -11.05 -4.08
N LEU A 47 -7.41 -10.02 -4.11
CA LEU A 47 -7.01 -8.68 -3.67
C LEU A 47 -6.74 -8.62 -2.16
N GLU A 48 -7.40 -9.46 -1.33
CA GLU A 48 -7.05 -9.60 0.08
C GLU A 48 -5.60 -10.06 0.26
N ALA A 49 -5.16 -10.98 -0.58
CA ALA A 49 -3.83 -11.56 -0.48
C ALA A 49 -2.71 -10.63 -1.02
N VAL A 50 -3.00 -9.73 -1.98
CA VAL A 50 -1.93 -9.01 -2.71
C VAL A 50 -1.97 -7.49 -2.56
N CYS A 51 -3.07 -6.87 -2.10
CA CYS A 51 -3.21 -5.41 -2.11
C CYS A 51 -2.22 -4.65 -1.23
N PHE A 52 -1.59 -5.30 -0.26
CA PHE A 52 -0.59 -4.68 0.61
C PHE A 52 0.82 -4.64 -0.03
N LEU A 53 1.08 -5.44 -1.07
CA LEU A 53 2.41 -5.55 -1.68
C LEU A 53 3.01 -4.21 -2.10
N PRO A 54 2.27 -3.27 -2.76
CA PRO A 54 2.83 -1.99 -3.16
C PRO A 54 3.34 -1.13 -2.01
N LEU A 55 2.71 -1.24 -0.83
CA LEU A 55 3.12 -0.46 0.35
C LEU A 55 4.37 -1.03 1.02
N TYR A 56 4.58 -2.35 0.99
CA TYR A 56 5.72 -3.02 1.62
C TYR A 56 6.92 -3.19 0.68
N ALA A 57 6.72 -3.17 -0.65
CA ALA A 57 7.79 -3.29 -1.63
C ALA A 57 8.96 -2.30 -1.44
N PRO A 58 8.74 -1.04 -1.00
CA PRO A 58 9.84 -0.11 -0.71
C PRO A 58 10.84 -0.61 0.33
N LEU A 59 10.43 -1.42 1.32
CA LEU A 59 11.37 -2.00 2.31
C LEU A 59 12.39 -2.91 1.62
N ALA A 60 11.92 -3.83 0.78
CA ALA A 60 12.81 -4.72 0.03
C ALA A 60 13.71 -3.93 -0.93
N LEU A 61 13.14 -2.96 -1.66
CA LEU A 61 13.88 -2.14 -2.61
C LEU A 61 14.95 -1.30 -1.91
N ALA A 62 14.66 -0.70 -0.73
CA ALA A 62 15.64 0.05 0.07
C ALA A 62 16.81 -0.84 0.49
N ALA A 63 16.51 -2.03 0.98
CA ALA A 63 17.53 -3.00 1.41
C ALA A 63 18.43 -3.42 0.24
N LEU A 64 17.85 -3.81 -0.90
CA LEU A 64 18.60 -4.24 -2.08
C LEU A 64 19.40 -3.09 -2.72
N ALA A 65 18.83 -1.88 -2.79
CA ALA A 65 19.54 -0.71 -3.29
C ALA A 65 20.67 -0.27 -2.35
N GLY A 66 20.46 -0.36 -1.04
CA GLY A 66 21.48 -0.16 -0.03
C GLY A 66 22.62 -1.19 -0.13
N ALA A 67 22.27 -2.46 -0.27
CA ALA A 67 23.23 -3.54 -0.47
C ALA A 67 24.11 -3.33 -1.73
N ALA A 68 23.49 -2.87 -2.81
CA ALA A 68 24.21 -2.59 -4.06
C ALA A 68 25.23 -1.43 -3.94
N GLN A 69 25.05 -0.55 -2.97
CA GLN A 69 25.91 0.60 -2.67
C GLN A 69 26.89 0.36 -1.52
N ALA A 70 26.66 -0.69 -0.71
CA ALA A 70 27.46 -0.97 0.47
C ALA A 70 28.91 -1.35 0.13
N GLY A 71 29.88 -0.60 0.67
CA GLY A 71 31.33 -0.88 0.53
C GLY A 71 31.77 -2.08 1.37
N ARG A 72 31.27 -2.18 2.62
CA ARG A 72 31.62 -3.28 3.54
C ARG A 72 30.84 -4.55 3.20
N LYS A 73 31.52 -5.69 3.09
CA LYS A 73 30.91 -7.00 2.77
C LYS A 73 29.84 -7.41 3.80
N SER A 74 30.12 -7.19 5.11
CA SER A 74 29.17 -7.50 6.19
C SER A 74 27.88 -6.70 6.10
N VAL A 75 27.97 -5.39 5.83
CA VAL A 75 26.78 -4.53 5.64
C VAL A 75 25.98 -4.99 4.42
N ARG A 76 26.66 -5.30 3.32
CA ARG A 76 26.01 -5.83 2.12
C ARG A 76 25.26 -7.13 2.40
N ALA A 77 25.90 -8.08 3.07
CA ALA A 77 25.27 -9.35 3.45
C ALA A 77 24.04 -9.15 4.33
N LEU A 78 24.13 -8.29 5.34
CA LEU A 78 23.01 -7.96 6.24
C LEU A 78 21.83 -7.36 5.48
N LEU A 79 22.10 -6.40 4.57
CA LEU A 79 21.04 -5.78 3.78
C LEU A 79 20.42 -6.74 2.77
N LEU A 80 21.21 -7.66 2.17
CA LEU A 80 20.67 -8.70 1.31
C LEU A 80 19.77 -9.66 2.09
N LEU A 81 20.24 -10.11 3.26
CA LEU A 81 19.45 -10.98 4.13
C LEU A 81 18.13 -10.30 4.54
N PHE A 82 18.18 -9.03 4.92
CA PHE A 82 16.98 -8.26 5.25
C PHE A 82 16.05 -8.12 4.04
N GLY A 83 16.56 -7.80 2.84
CA GLY A 83 15.77 -7.74 1.61
C GLY A 83 15.09 -9.08 1.28
N CYS A 84 15.81 -10.20 1.41
CA CYS A 84 15.25 -11.54 1.27
C CYS A 84 14.17 -11.82 2.31
N ALA A 85 14.40 -11.46 3.58
CA ALA A 85 13.43 -11.64 4.65
C ALA A 85 12.13 -10.85 4.40
N VAL A 86 12.22 -9.61 3.89
CA VAL A 86 11.04 -8.82 3.51
C VAL A 86 10.28 -9.49 2.36
N LEU A 87 10.96 -9.92 1.30
CA LEU A 87 10.32 -10.61 0.17
C LEU A 87 9.70 -11.94 0.60
N PHE A 88 10.37 -12.69 1.47
CA PHE A 88 9.81 -13.90 2.08
C PHE A 88 8.53 -13.58 2.85
N GLY A 89 8.55 -12.58 3.74
CA GLY A 89 7.39 -12.15 4.53
C GLY A 89 6.22 -11.69 3.66
N MET A 90 6.49 -10.96 2.57
CA MET A 90 5.47 -10.55 1.61
C MET A 90 4.81 -11.77 0.95
N THR A 91 5.60 -12.71 0.45
CA THR A 91 5.10 -13.95 -0.18
C THR A 91 4.38 -14.82 0.84
N TYR A 92 4.94 -14.98 2.05
CA TYR A 92 4.31 -15.73 3.13
C TYR A 92 2.93 -15.15 3.49
N SER A 93 2.81 -13.83 3.55
CA SER A 93 1.52 -13.16 3.83
C SER A 93 0.47 -13.46 2.76
N VAL A 94 0.86 -13.52 1.47
CA VAL A 94 -0.06 -13.93 0.39
C VAL A 94 -0.61 -15.33 0.66
N PHE A 95 0.25 -16.30 0.92
CA PHE A 95 -0.18 -17.68 1.23
C PHE A 95 -1.01 -17.76 2.52
N HIS A 96 -0.66 -16.97 3.53
CA HIS A 96 -1.41 -16.91 4.78
C HIS A 96 -2.86 -16.46 4.54
N TYR A 97 -3.09 -15.43 3.72
CA TYR A 97 -4.44 -14.99 3.37
C TYR A 97 -5.19 -16.03 2.53
N LEU A 98 -4.53 -16.67 1.58
CA LEU A 98 -5.12 -17.75 0.79
C LEU A 98 -5.46 -18.96 1.66
N GLY A 99 -4.60 -19.31 2.62
CA GLY A 99 -4.82 -20.38 3.58
C GLY A 99 -6.02 -20.12 4.50
N LYS A 100 -6.20 -18.88 4.97
CA LYS A 100 -7.41 -18.48 5.73
C LYS A 100 -8.72 -18.69 4.96
N ARG A 101 -8.66 -18.73 3.63
CA ARG A 101 -9.81 -19.00 2.76
C ARG A 101 -9.93 -20.47 2.33
N GLY A 102 -9.10 -21.36 2.90
CA GLY A 102 -9.09 -22.78 2.60
C GLY A 102 -8.59 -23.15 1.19
N ILE A 103 -7.87 -22.20 0.50
CA ILE A 103 -7.37 -22.43 -0.86
C ILE A 103 -6.05 -23.22 -0.82
N TYR A 104 -5.31 -23.16 0.29
CA TYR A 104 -4.01 -23.76 0.43
C TYR A 104 -3.71 -24.19 1.87
N SER A 105 -3.12 -25.40 2.07
CA SER A 105 -2.90 -25.96 3.43
C SER A 105 -1.51 -26.58 3.67
N ALA A 106 -0.67 -26.74 2.64
CA ALA A 106 0.61 -27.47 2.78
C ALA A 106 1.76 -26.53 3.24
N ALA A 107 2.01 -26.47 4.56
CA ALA A 107 2.98 -25.56 5.17
C ALA A 107 4.43 -25.72 4.63
N ALA A 108 4.91 -26.95 4.41
CA ALA A 108 6.28 -27.17 3.91
C ALA A 108 6.46 -26.62 2.49
N VAL A 109 5.48 -26.83 1.60
CA VAL A 109 5.50 -26.30 0.23
C VAL A 109 5.42 -24.76 0.26
N GLN A 110 4.61 -24.20 1.15
CA GLN A 110 4.52 -22.75 1.35
C GLN A 110 5.89 -22.14 1.68
N ILE A 111 6.61 -22.70 2.65
CA ILE A 111 7.94 -22.21 3.04
C ILE A 111 8.92 -22.32 1.86
N ALA A 112 8.95 -23.44 1.16
CA ALA A 112 9.83 -23.65 0.00
C ALA A 112 9.55 -22.62 -1.10
N VAL A 113 8.28 -22.40 -1.46
CA VAL A 113 7.89 -21.39 -2.47
C VAL A 113 8.26 -19.99 -2.01
N CYS A 114 8.05 -19.65 -0.74
CA CYS A 114 8.43 -18.34 -0.21
C CYS A 114 9.94 -18.11 -0.28
N LEU A 115 10.76 -19.11 0.01
CA LEU A 115 12.22 -19.04 -0.14
C LEU A 115 12.63 -18.87 -1.60
N LEU A 116 12.04 -19.65 -2.51
CA LEU A 116 12.31 -19.54 -3.95
C LEU A 116 11.92 -18.15 -4.49
N CYS A 117 10.76 -17.63 -4.11
CA CYS A 117 10.32 -16.29 -4.50
C CYS A 117 11.22 -15.19 -3.92
N ALA A 118 11.65 -15.33 -2.66
CA ALA A 118 12.54 -14.37 -2.02
C ALA A 118 13.91 -14.34 -2.70
N LEU A 119 14.52 -15.49 -2.93
CA LEU A 119 15.83 -15.59 -3.59
C LEU A 119 15.73 -15.23 -5.08
N GLY A 120 14.72 -15.77 -5.78
CA GLY A 120 14.46 -15.50 -7.19
C GLY A 120 14.11 -14.05 -7.49
N GLY A 121 13.56 -13.32 -6.52
CA GLY A 121 13.34 -11.86 -6.60
C GLY A 121 14.56 -11.05 -6.19
N ALA A 122 15.17 -11.37 -5.05
CA ALA A 122 16.27 -10.59 -4.48
C ALA A 122 17.54 -10.63 -5.34
N LEU A 123 17.97 -11.81 -5.79
CA LEU A 123 19.23 -11.95 -6.51
C LEU A 123 19.24 -11.22 -7.86
N PRO A 124 18.25 -11.41 -8.76
CA PRO A 124 18.21 -10.67 -10.01
C PRO A 124 18.06 -9.15 -9.78
N ALA A 125 17.23 -8.72 -8.83
CA ALA A 125 17.07 -7.32 -8.50
C ALA A 125 18.38 -6.70 -8.00
N PHE A 126 19.10 -7.37 -7.10
CA PHE A 126 20.40 -6.94 -6.63
C PHE A 126 21.43 -6.87 -7.77
N CYS A 127 21.50 -7.88 -8.63
CA CYS A 127 22.38 -7.88 -9.80
C CYS A 127 22.07 -6.72 -10.76
N ALA A 128 20.80 -6.47 -11.03
CA ALA A 128 20.35 -5.35 -11.85
C ALA A 128 20.73 -3.99 -11.20
N LEU A 129 20.52 -3.84 -9.89
CA LEU A 129 20.91 -2.64 -9.14
C LEU A 129 22.44 -2.43 -9.15
N ARG A 130 23.22 -3.47 -9.05
CA ARG A 130 24.69 -3.35 -9.16
C ARG A 130 25.16 -2.87 -10.55
N ARG A 131 24.46 -3.28 -11.60
CA ARG A 131 24.74 -2.84 -13.00
C ARG A 131 24.19 -1.45 -13.30
N ALA A 132 23.21 -0.96 -12.51
CA ALA A 132 22.62 0.36 -12.68
C ALA A 132 23.63 1.47 -12.37
N THR A 133 23.37 2.67 -12.92
CA THR A 133 24.18 3.87 -12.63
C THR A 133 24.06 4.26 -11.14
N ALA A 134 25.05 4.99 -10.63
CA ALA A 134 25.02 5.51 -9.27
C ALA A 134 23.80 6.42 -9.03
N ASP A 135 23.39 7.19 -10.04
CA ASP A 135 22.22 8.07 -9.96
C ASP A 135 20.93 7.28 -9.88
N THR A 136 20.77 6.24 -10.68
CA THR A 136 19.62 5.34 -10.61
C THR A 136 19.51 4.68 -9.24
N ARG A 137 20.62 4.17 -8.69
CA ARG A 137 20.61 3.56 -7.34
C ARG A 137 20.23 4.57 -6.26
N ARG A 138 20.77 5.80 -6.32
CA ARG A 138 20.41 6.87 -5.38
C ARG A 138 18.95 7.28 -5.51
N ALA A 139 18.44 7.38 -6.73
CA ALA A 139 17.03 7.70 -7.00
C ALA A 139 16.10 6.63 -6.42
N LEU A 140 16.38 5.36 -6.68
CA LEU A 140 15.59 4.24 -6.13
C LEU A 140 15.65 4.17 -4.61
N LEU A 141 16.81 4.41 -4.01
CA LEU A 141 16.93 4.44 -2.55
C LEU A 141 16.10 5.57 -1.95
N ARG A 142 16.17 6.80 -2.50
CA ARG A 142 15.35 7.94 -2.04
C ARG A 142 13.85 7.67 -2.17
N LEU A 143 13.43 7.10 -3.32
CA LEU A 143 12.04 6.70 -3.52
C LEU A 143 11.59 5.64 -2.51
N SER A 144 12.45 4.67 -2.22
CA SER A 144 12.17 3.63 -1.22
C SER A 144 12.06 4.21 0.19
N LEU A 145 12.91 5.15 0.56
CA LEU A 145 12.82 5.84 1.86
C LEU A 145 11.50 6.62 1.98
N LEU A 146 11.06 7.29 0.91
CA LEU A 146 9.74 7.91 0.87
C LEU A 146 8.61 6.87 1.04
N GLY A 147 8.74 5.70 0.41
CA GLY A 147 7.80 4.61 0.58
C GLY A 147 7.78 4.04 2.00
N ILE A 148 8.92 3.98 2.68
CA ILE A 148 9.01 3.58 4.09
C ILE A 148 8.31 4.61 4.98
N LEU A 149 8.49 5.92 4.73
CA LEU A 149 7.76 6.96 5.46
C LEU A 149 6.24 6.82 5.26
N TYR A 150 5.81 6.44 4.05
CA TYR A 150 4.40 6.22 3.74
C TYR A 150 3.84 4.98 4.45
N LEU A 151 4.62 3.92 4.56
CA LEU A 151 4.29 2.74 5.37
C LEU A 151 4.19 3.10 6.87
N VAL A 152 5.15 3.86 7.39
CA VAL A 152 5.10 4.33 8.80
C VAL A 152 3.85 5.16 9.06
N TRP A 153 3.46 6.03 8.12
CA TRP A 153 2.21 6.79 8.18
C TRP A 153 0.99 5.88 8.28
N GLU A 154 0.90 4.85 7.43
CA GLU A 154 -0.19 3.85 7.49
C GLU A 154 -0.24 3.17 8.85
N LEU A 155 0.90 2.61 9.29
CA LEU A 155 0.99 1.88 10.56
C LEU A 155 0.63 2.78 11.76
N ALA A 156 1.08 4.03 11.77
CA ALA A 156 0.81 4.95 12.86
C ALA A 156 -0.66 5.38 12.92
N LEU A 157 -1.26 5.79 11.80
CA LEU A 157 -2.60 6.38 11.82
C LEU A 157 -3.71 5.35 11.62
N VAL A 158 -3.58 4.49 10.60
CA VAL A 158 -4.66 3.54 10.27
C VAL A 158 -4.81 2.50 11.37
N GLN A 159 -3.70 1.95 11.88
CA GLN A 159 -3.76 0.92 12.91
C GLN A 159 -4.17 1.50 14.27
N SER A 160 -3.74 2.72 14.61
CA SER A 160 -4.17 3.39 15.85
C SER A 160 -5.67 3.71 15.84
N LEU A 161 -6.17 4.27 14.73
CA LEU A 161 -7.61 4.56 14.60
C LEU A 161 -8.44 3.28 14.63
N LYS A 162 -7.94 2.20 14.03
CA LYS A 162 -8.59 0.88 14.07
C LYS A 162 -8.75 0.37 15.50
N ALA A 163 -7.70 0.49 16.32
CA ALA A 163 -7.72 0.08 17.72
C ALA A 163 -8.72 0.91 18.56
N ILE A 164 -8.83 2.21 18.26
CA ILE A 164 -9.73 3.13 18.99
C ILE A 164 -11.19 2.95 18.57
N ALA A 165 -11.46 2.80 17.26
CA ALA A 165 -12.82 2.77 16.72
C ALA A 165 -13.58 1.51 17.14
N GLY A 166 -12.94 0.36 17.19
CA GLY A 166 -13.54 -0.90 17.64
C GLY A 166 -14.76 -1.35 16.84
N ARG A 167 -14.93 -0.91 15.57
CA ARG A 167 -16.11 -1.15 14.74
C ARG A 167 -16.18 -2.59 14.26
N PRO A 168 -17.30 -3.33 14.46
CA PRO A 168 -17.49 -4.66 13.90
C PRO A 168 -17.52 -4.64 12.37
N ARG A 169 -17.11 -5.74 11.76
CA ARG A 169 -17.20 -5.96 10.31
C ARG A 169 -18.60 -6.42 9.91
N PHE A 170 -18.95 -6.33 8.63
CA PHE A 170 -20.22 -6.84 8.16
C PHE A 170 -20.37 -8.36 8.39
N GLU A 171 -19.30 -9.14 8.18
CA GLU A 171 -19.27 -10.57 8.49
C GLU A 171 -19.51 -10.86 9.98
N ASP A 172 -19.06 -9.98 10.89
CA ASP A 172 -19.30 -10.13 12.33
C ASP A 172 -20.76 -9.91 12.67
N LEU A 173 -21.44 -8.95 12.00
CA LEU A 173 -22.87 -8.73 12.15
C LEU A 173 -23.68 -9.96 11.72
N LEU A 174 -23.31 -10.55 10.56
CA LEU A 174 -23.98 -11.77 10.08
C LEU A 174 -23.81 -12.95 11.01
N ALA A 175 -22.68 -13.01 11.74
CA ALA A 175 -22.39 -14.06 12.71
C ALA A 175 -22.90 -13.73 14.13
N GLY A 176 -23.65 -12.66 14.33
CA GLY A 176 -24.16 -12.25 15.65
C GLY A 176 -23.07 -11.77 16.63
N ARG A 177 -21.88 -11.43 16.15
CA ARG A 177 -20.74 -10.99 16.98
C ARG A 177 -20.62 -9.46 17.08
N GLY A 178 -21.71 -8.74 17.08
CA GLY A 178 -21.75 -7.30 17.23
C GLY A 178 -22.92 -6.65 16.52
N ALA A 179 -23.14 -5.37 16.79
CA ALA A 179 -24.18 -4.56 16.16
C ALA A 179 -23.57 -3.54 15.19
N PHE A 180 -24.33 -3.16 14.16
CA PHE A 180 -23.92 -2.09 13.25
C PHE A 180 -23.71 -0.79 14.02
N ALA A 181 -22.57 -0.14 13.75
CA ALA A 181 -22.28 1.21 14.23
C ALA A 181 -21.86 2.08 13.04
N PRO A 182 -22.32 3.32 12.92
CA PRO A 182 -21.81 4.24 11.93
C PRO A 182 -20.34 4.57 12.20
N TRP A 183 -19.58 4.93 11.15
CA TRP A 183 -18.13 5.14 11.25
C TRP A 183 -17.72 6.24 12.22
N TYR A 184 -18.57 7.24 12.45
CA TYR A 184 -18.35 8.37 13.36
C TYR A 184 -18.70 8.05 14.83
N ALA A 185 -19.35 6.93 15.09
CA ALA A 185 -19.60 6.44 16.45
C ALA A 185 -18.55 5.40 16.81
N PHE A 186 -17.58 5.78 17.61
CA PHE A 186 -16.55 4.86 18.11
C PHE A 186 -17.21 3.80 19.00
N SER A 187 -17.55 2.67 18.42
CA SER A 187 -18.44 1.66 19.03
C SER A 187 -17.78 0.86 20.14
N ARG A 188 -16.44 0.79 20.15
CA ARG A 188 -15.62 0.04 21.12
C ARG A 188 -16.05 -1.44 21.31
N GLN A 189 -16.70 -2.03 20.31
CA GLN A 189 -17.15 -3.43 20.35
C GLN A 189 -16.02 -4.45 20.05
N GLY A 190 -14.77 -4.01 20.07
CA GLY A 190 -13.61 -4.89 19.81
C GLY A 190 -13.41 -5.28 18.35
N GLY A 191 -14.19 -4.71 17.42
CA GLY A 191 -14.05 -4.95 15.98
C GLY A 191 -12.86 -4.22 15.38
N SER A 192 -12.53 -4.53 14.13
CA SER A 192 -11.38 -3.95 13.41
C SER A 192 -11.74 -3.49 11.99
N SER A 193 -13.00 -3.05 11.79
CA SER A 193 -13.48 -2.63 10.47
C SER A 193 -12.96 -1.24 10.07
N PHE A 194 -13.05 -0.24 10.93
CA PHE A 194 -12.72 1.15 10.61
C PHE A 194 -11.34 1.58 11.14
N PRO A 195 -10.55 2.27 10.31
CA PRO A 195 -10.62 2.37 8.85
C PRO A 195 -10.09 1.13 8.14
N SER A 196 -10.30 1.01 6.80
CA SER A 196 -9.82 -0.16 6.04
C SER A 196 -8.31 -0.15 5.84
N GLY A 197 -7.59 -1.04 6.54
CA GLY A 197 -6.15 -1.22 6.36
C GLY A 197 -5.76 -1.80 4.99
N HIS A 198 -6.59 -2.69 4.40
CA HIS A 198 -6.32 -3.21 3.06
C HIS A 198 -6.42 -2.13 1.98
N THR A 199 -7.41 -1.23 2.09
CA THR A 199 -7.52 -0.08 1.17
C THR A 199 -6.36 0.89 1.38
N ALA A 200 -6.01 1.17 2.62
CA ALA A 200 -4.85 2.00 2.94
C ALA A 200 -3.56 1.42 2.36
N ALA A 201 -3.32 0.12 2.54
CA ALA A 201 -2.15 -0.56 1.98
C ALA A 201 -2.14 -0.55 0.44
N ALA A 202 -3.30 -0.71 -0.21
CA ALA A 202 -3.43 -0.59 -1.66
C ALA A 202 -3.01 0.80 -2.18
N CYS A 203 -3.21 1.86 -1.39
CA CYS A 203 -2.75 3.22 -1.73
C CYS A 203 -1.22 3.32 -1.85
N GLY A 204 -0.46 2.33 -1.42
CA GLY A 204 0.98 2.23 -1.68
C GLY A 204 1.33 2.34 -3.17
N VAL A 205 0.41 1.96 -4.06
CA VAL A 205 0.58 2.12 -5.51
C VAL A 205 0.74 3.59 -5.96
N TRP A 206 0.27 4.57 -5.17
CA TRP A 206 0.43 6.00 -5.48
C TRP A 206 1.88 6.47 -5.44
N LEU A 207 2.81 5.69 -4.85
CA LEU A 207 4.25 5.94 -4.96
C LEU A 207 4.73 5.97 -6.42
N LEU A 208 4.01 5.31 -7.34
CA LEU A 208 4.30 5.39 -8.78
C LEU A 208 4.19 6.81 -9.32
N LEU A 209 3.39 7.68 -8.70
CA LEU A 209 3.24 9.10 -9.07
C LEU A 209 4.48 9.95 -8.72
N LEU A 210 5.37 9.43 -7.87
CA LEU A 210 6.66 10.05 -7.56
C LEU A 210 7.78 9.61 -8.51
N LEU A 211 7.62 8.47 -9.22
CA LEU A 211 8.63 7.98 -10.18
C LEU A 211 9.09 9.03 -11.20
N PRO A 212 8.19 9.83 -11.81
CA PRO A 212 8.58 10.84 -12.78
C PRO A 212 9.51 11.96 -12.22
N GLU A 213 9.53 12.15 -10.90
CA GLU A 213 10.43 13.12 -10.26
C GLU A 213 11.88 12.62 -10.22
N PHE A 214 12.07 11.32 -10.20
CA PHE A 214 13.37 10.65 -10.20
C PHE A 214 13.78 10.17 -11.59
N PHE A 215 12.80 9.91 -12.46
CA PHE A 215 12.97 9.37 -13.81
C PHE A 215 12.17 10.20 -14.82
N PRO A 216 12.74 11.31 -15.36
CA PRO A 216 12.01 12.26 -16.22
C PRO A 216 11.35 11.63 -17.46
N ARG A 217 11.88 10.51 -17.95
CA ARG A 217 11.30 9.76 -19.09
C ARG A 217 9.87 9.29 -18.82
N LEU A 218 9.47 9.18 -17.55
CA LEU A 218 8.14 8.75 -17.12
C LEU A 218 7.12 9.88 -17.01
N GLN A 219 7.51 11.14 -17.22
CA GLN A 219 6.62 12.32 -17.10
C GLN A 219 5.35 12.18 -17.94
N LYS A 220 5.49 11.71 -19.19
CA LYS A 220 4.35 11.52 -20.11
C LYS A 220 3.32 10.47 -19.61
N ARG A 221 3.73 9.56 -18.71
CA ARG A 221 2.89 8.50 -18.17
C ARG A 221 2.21 8.86 -16.85
N ARG A 222 2.50 10.02 -16.28
CA ARG A 222 2.00 10.43 -14.94
C ARG A 222 0.48 10.33 -14.81
N THR A 223 -0.26 10.92 -15.77
CA THR A 223 -1.74 10.89 -15.74
C THR A 223 -2.27 9.47 -15.83
N ALA A 224 -1.76 8.65 -16.75
CA ALA A 224 -2.15 7.26 -16.89
C ALA A 224 -1.86 6.46 -15.60
N CYS A 225 -0.68 6.66 -14.98
CA CYS A 225 -0.35 6.06 -13.69
C CYS A 225 -1.32 6.50 -12.59
N GLY A 226 -1.71 7.79 -12.57
CA GLY A 226 -2.68 8.31 -11.60
C GLY A 226 -4.04 7.66 -11.73
N ILE A 227 -4.56 7.56 -12.95
CA ILE A 227 -5.85 6.91 -13.22
C ILE A 227 -5.79 5.43 -12.86
N ALA A 228 -4.80 4.71 -13.38
CA ALA A 228 -4.66 3.26 -13.15
C ALA A 228 -4.50 2.93 -11.66
N SER A 229 -3.69 3.70 -10.93
CA SER A 229 -3.49 3.49 -9.49
C SER A 229 -4.74 3.80 -8.67
N THR A 230 -5.52 4.83 -9.05
CA THR A 230 -6.79 5.14 -8.38
C THR A 230 -7.83 4.05 -8.65
N LEU A 231 -7.95 3.58 -9.88
CA LEU A 231 -8.83 2.45 -10.22
C LEU A 231 -8.45 1.18 -9.44
N TYR A 232 -7.15 0.89 -9.32
CA TYR A 232 -6.68 -0.24 -8.51
C TYR A 232 -7.11 -0.10 -7.03
N VAL A 233 -6.95 1.09 -6.43
CA VAL A 233 -7.36 1.35 -5.04
C VAL A 233 -8.88 1.20 -4.89
N CYS A 234 -9.67 1.73 -5.83
CA CYS A 234 -11.13 1.57 -5.82
C CYS A 234 -11.54 0.10 -5.92
N LEU A 235 -10.90 -0.67 -6.81
CA LEU A 235 -11.16 -2.09 -6.98
C LEU A 235 -10.78 -2.88 -5.72
N ALA A 236 -9.62 -2.59 -5.13
CA ALA A 236 -9.19 -3.19 -3.87
C ALA A 236 -10.17 -2.85 -2.75
N GLY A 237 -10.57 -1.60 -2.59
CA GLY A 237 -11.54 -1.15 -1.59
C GLY A 237 -12.92 -1.80 -1.78
N PHE A 238 -13.47 -1.79 -2.99
CA PHE A 238 -14.74 -2.41 -3.30
C PHE A 238 -14.73 -3.92 -3.01
N SER A 239 -13.63 -4.57 -3.32
CA SER A 239 -13.47 -5.99 -3.01
C SER A 239 -13.61 -6.29 -1.51
N ARG A 240 -13.24 -5.34 -0.62
CA ARG A 240 -13.38 -5.51 0.84
C ARG A 240 -14.83 -5.42 1.29
N ILE A 241 -15.64 -4.59 0.61
CA ILE A 241 -17.07 -4.50 0.85
C ILE A 241 -17.76 -5.80 0.41
N VAL A 242 -17.42 -6.27 -0.78
CA VAL A 242 -17.99 -7.51 -1.35
C VAL A 242 -17.77 -8.71 -0.45
N VAL A 243 -16.58 -8.88 0.14
CA VAL A 243 -16.30 -10.02 1.05
C VAL A 243 -16.68 -9.74 2.51
N GLY A 244 -17.38 -8.66 2.80
CA GLY A 244 -17.92 -8.34 4.12
C GLY A 244 -16.89 -7.92 5.18
N LYS A 245 -15.67 -7.58 4.77
CA LYS A 245 -14.58 -7.19 5.69
C LYS A 245 -14.64 -5.72 6.11
N HIS A 246 -15.21 -4.87 5.27
CA HIS A 246 -15.28 -3.42 5.48
C HIS A 246 -16.56 -2.84 4.91
N PHE A 247 -16.98 -1.70 5.43
CA PHE A 247 -18.03 -0.87 4.85
C PHE A 247 -17.46 0.16 3.89
N LEU A 248 -18.32 0.84 3.12
CA LEU A 248 -17.91 1.88 2.18
C LEU A 248 -17.20 3.03 2.90
N SER A 249 -17.70 3.46 4.05
CA SER A 249 -17.07 4.50 4.87
C SER A 249 -15.69 4.10 5.40
N ASP A 250 -15.46 2.80 5.73
CA ASP A 250 -14.15 2.31 6.17
C ASP A 250 -13.12 2.40 5.04
N VAL A 251 -13.55 2.04 3.81
CA VAL A 251 -12.75 2.11 2.58
C VAL A 251 -12.38 3.56 2.28
N ALA A 252 -13.38 4.45 2.29
CA ALA A 252 -13.20 5.88 2.04
C ALA A 252 -12.28 6.54 3.07
N ALA A 253 -12.44 6.24 4.35
CA ALA A 253 -11.58 6.76 5.41
C ALA A 253 -10.13 6.29 5.24
N GLY A 254 -9.91 5.00 4.94
CA GLY A 254 -8.57 4.48 4.63
C GLY A 254 -7.93 5.23 3.46
N MET A 255 -8.69 5.48 2.40
CA MET A 255 -8.24 6.24 1.23
C MET A 255 -7.90 7.70 1.57
N LEU A 256 -8.74 8.40 2.36
CA LEU A 256 -8.53 9.79 2.77
C LEU A 256 -7.27 9.95 3.64
N LEU A 257 -7.08 9.06 4.61
CA LEU A 257 -5.87 9.07 5.44
C LEU A 257 -4.60 8.92 4.60
N MET A 258 -4.64 8.03 3.61
CA MET A 258 -3.50 7.82 2.73
C MET A 258 -3.34 8.95 1.70
N LEU A 259 -4.40 9.61 1.24
CA LEU A 259 -4.28 10.83 0.42
C LEU A 259 -3.59 11.96 1.18
N LEU A 260 -3.92 12.15 2.46
CA LEU A 260 -3.22 13.12 3.31
C LEU A 260 -1.75 12.76 3.45
N GLY A 261 -1.43 11.50 3.75
CA GLY A 261 -0.05 11.01 3.83
C GLY A 261 0.72 11.21 2.52
N PHE A 262 0.08 10.95 1.37
CA PHE A 262 0.69 11.16 0.06
C PHE A 262 0.93 12.65 -0.25
N ALA A 263 0.03 13.53 0.16
CA ALA A 263 0.25 14.97 0.02
C ALA A 263 1.46 15.44 0.83
N LEU A 264 1.58 15.01 2.09
CA LEU A 264 2.75 15.27 2.94
C LEU A 264 4.02 14.67 2.34
N LEU A 265 3.94 13.46 1.80
CA LEU A 265 5.06 12.81 1.13
C LEU A 265 5.54 13.60 -0.10
N CYS A 266 4.64 14.18 -0.88
CA CYS A 266 4.99 15.08 -1.99
C CYS A 266 5.80 16.31 -1.52
N LEU A 267 5.46 16.87 -0.35
CA LEU A 267 6.20 18.00 0.24
C LEU A 267 7.61 17.57 0.69
N VAL A 268 7.73 16.40 1.32
CA VAL A 268 9.03 15.84 1.71
C VAL A 268 9.88 15.52 0.47
N ALA A 269 9.29 14.85 -0.53
CA ALA A 269 9.97 14.53 -1.78
C ALA A 269 10.54 15.75 -2.47
N GLN A 270 9.80 16.87 -2.48
CA GLN A 270 10.27 18.13 -3.09
C GLN A 270 11.53 18.70 -2.41
N ARG A 271 11.73 18.44 -1.11
CA ARG A 271 12.94 18.87 -0.38
C ARG A 271 14.15 17.98 -0.66
N LEU A 272 13.90 16.70 -1.03
CA LEU A 272 14.96 15.70 -1.29
C LEU A 272 15.46 15.72 -2.73
N LEU A 273 14.74 16.39 -3.64
CA LEU A 273 15.17 16.55 -5.02
C LEU A 273 16.25 17.66 -5.12
N PRO A 274 17.28 17.48 -5.97
CA PRO A 274 18.23 18.55 -6.27
C PRO A 274 17.48 19.78 -6.77
N ARG A 275 17.79 20.95 -6.24
CA ARG A 275 17.25 22.22 -6.77
C ARG A 275 17.78 22.40 -8.18
N GLU A 276 16.88 22.60 -9.16
CA GLU A 276 17.25 23.02 -10.52
C GLU A 276 18.05 24.33 -10.39
N GLY A 277 19.32 24.29 -10.62
CA GLY A 277 20.21 25.47 -10.52
C GLY A 277 21.56 25.25 -9.84
N SER A 278 21.77 24.10 -9.15
CA SER A 278 23.03 23.83 -8.42
C SER A 278 24.17 23.25 -9.29
N THR A 279 23.94 23.01 -10.58
CA THR A 279 24.92 22.40 -11.50
C THR A 279 25.53 23.41 -12.50
N LYS A 280 25.51 24.70 -12.17
CA LYS A 280 26.31 25.71 -12.94
C LYS A 280 27.29 26.35 -11.97
N THR A 281 28.40 25.72 -11.69
CA THR A 281 29.73 26.23 -11.34
C THR A 281 30.57 25.11 -10.70
N ALA A 282 31.26 24.38 -11.51
CA ALA A 282 32.56 23.81 -11.23
C ALA A 282 33.19 23.37 -12.57
#